data_3404bccbb6fec8b41fb73a6bb3befecd
#
_entry.id   3404bccbb6fec8b41fb73a6bb3befecd
#
_cell.length_a   1.000
_cell.length_b   1.000
_cell.length_c   1.000
_cell.angle_alpha   90.00
_cell.angle_beta   90.00
_cell.angle_gamma   90.00
#
_symmetry.space_group_name_H-M   'P 1'
#
loop_
_entity.id
_entity.type
_entity.pdbx_description
1 polymer ?
#
loop_
_entity_poly.entity_id
_entity_poly.type
_entity_poly.pdbx_seq_one_letter_code
_entity_poly.pdbx_strand_id
1 'polypeptide(L)'
;ENELKYLDFDELTYVSEEDWEKFHNMELTAEDIQNISYIEAEYSNFGHTAEYELEADIRGERQKIRYEVTRHDGDEESFSIHTEGNDIYDRLSEPELRKLEEKLSDEVRVGQYEKKIEKADSLDAVKNIQYEFMDDESFPRRLVGRFWESYNAREEELSETARFKAKNFRITDDDLGKGSAKEKFRGNIRAITTLKQIEDENRTATPEEQQILSQYVGWGGLADAFDESKSNWSAEYQELKGVLTPEEYNSARESTLNAHFTSPVIIRNIYEALGQMGFEKGNILEPAMGVGNFFGMLPEEMQDSKLYGVELDDLTGRIAKQLYPQADVRISGYEKTDFQNDFFDVAVGNVPFGNYKVSDKPYDKLNFQIHDYFFAKTLD
;
A
#
# COMPACT_ATOMS: atom_id res chain seq x y z
N GLU A 1 18.01 -11.12 62.80
CA GLU A 1 18.94 -10.15 62.14
C GLU A 1 19.53 -10.68 60.78
N ASN A 2 19.22 -11.92 60.36
CA ASN A 2 19.73 -12.49 59.12
C ASN A 2 18.69 -12.55 57.98
N GLU A 3 17.49 -12.04 58.16
CA GLU A 3 16.40 -12.17 57.16
C GLU A 3 16.26 -10.99 56.17
N LEU A 4 17.20 -10.02 56.19
CA LEU A 4 17.08 -8.79 55.40
C LEU A 4 18.18 -8.63 54.34
N LYS A 5 18.77 -9.72 53.82
CA LYS A 5 19.90 -9.61 52.89
C LYS A 5 19.53 -9.34 51.41
N TYR A 6 18.30 -9.62 51.03
CA TYR A 6 17.90 -9.48 49.62
C TYR A 6 16.53 -8.81 49.51
N LEU A 7 16.50 -7.57 49.13
CA LEU A 7 15.33 -6.77 48.81
C LEU A 7 15.31 -6.61 47.27
N ASP A 8 14.28 -7.11 46.67
CA ASP A 8 13.91 -6.64 45.33
C ASP A 8 13.26 -5.28 45.49
N PHE A 9 13.88 -4.23 44.96
CA PHE A 9 13.44 -2.86 45.13
C PHE A 9 12.26 -2.48 44.28
N ASP A 10 11.92 -3.26 43.21
CA ASP A 10 10.83 -2.94 42.29
C ASP A 10 9.47 -3.49 42.74
N GLU A 11 9.42 -4.59 43.54
CA GLU A 11 8.16 -5.17 43.99
C GLU A 11 7.98 -5.33 45.50
N LEU A 12 8.96 -4.93 46.36
CA LEU A 12 8.90 -5.07 47.80
C LEU A 12 8.58 -6.50 48.31
N THR A 13 8.97 -7.51 47.59
CA THR A 13 8.79 -8.92 47.99
C THR A 13 10.05 -9.44 48.66
N TYR A 14 9.87 -10.03 49.84
CA TYR A 14 10.95 -10.72 50.54
C TYR A 14 11.11 -12.13 49.97
N VAL A 15 12.28 -12.39 49.37
CA VAL A 15 12.67 -13.75 49.00
C VAL A 15 13.65 -14.25 50.04
N SER A 16 13.44 -15.48 50.56
CA SER A 16 14.38 -16.07 51.53
C SER A 16 15.73 -16.35 50.82
N GLU A 17 16.84 -16.31 51.61
CA GLU A 17 18.19 -16.62 51.08
C GLU A 17 18.20 -18.04 50.43
N GLU A 18 17.44 -18.99 50.97
CA GLU A 18 17.30 -20.36 50.45
C GLU A 18 16.52 -20.41 49.12
N ASP A 19 15.46 -19.60 48.98
CA ASP A 19 14.69 -19.53 47.75
C ASP A 19 15.45 -18.74 46.66
N TRP A 20 16.20 -17.69 47.07
CA TRP A 20 17.07 -16.94 46.17
C TRP A 20 18.21 -17.82 45.66
N GLU A 21 18.90 -18.62 46.53
CA GLU A 21 19.91 -19.56 46.10
C GLU A 21 19.33 -20.68 45.22
N LYS A 22 18.13 -21.20 45.52
CA LYS A 22 17.43 -22.17 44.66
C LYS A 22 17.13 -21.58 43.29
N PHE A 23 16.64 -20.36 43.22
CA PHE A 23 16.30 -19.70 41.99
C PHE A 23 17.54 -19.44 41.11
N HIS A 24 18.64 -19.01 41.72
CA HIS A 24 19.89 -18.70 41.02
C HIS A 24 20.73 -19.93 40.69
N ASN A 25 20.59 -21.02 41.42
CA ASN A 25 21.33 -22.29 41.16
C ASN A 25 20.54 -23.30 40.33
N MET A 26 19.31 -22.97 39.90
CA MET A 26 18.59 -23.84 38.97
C MET A 26 19.27 -23.78 37.58
N GLU A 27 19.58 -24.97 37.02
CA GLU A 27 20.01 -25.09 35.63
C GLU A 27 18.99 -24.41 34.71
N LEU A 28 19.47 -23.55 33.80
CA LEU A 28 18.67 -22.94 32.74
C LEU A 28 18.65 -23.86 31.52
N THR A 29 17.59 -23.73 30.75
CA THR A 29 17.49 -24.29 29.41
C THR A 29 17.27 -23.18 28.40
N ALA A 30 17.56 -23.41 27.12
CA ALA A 30 17.26 -22.45 26.07
C ALA A 30 15.77 -22.12 25.94
N GLU A 31 14.87 -22.97 26.49
CA GLU A 31 13.41 -22.74 26.51
C GLU A 31 12.98 -21.79 27.64
N ASP A 32 13.81 -21.60 28.68
CA ASP A 32 13.59 -20.59 29.72
C ASP A 32 13.80 -19.16 29.20
N ILE A 33 14.39 -18.98 27.99
CA ILE A 33 14.69 -17.71 27.36
C ILE A 33 13.76 -17.56 26.17
N GLN A 34 12.81 -16.59 26.28
CA GLN A 34 11.72 -16.38 25.33
C GLN A 34 11.65 -14.92 24.90
N ASN A 35 10.79 -14.64 23.91
CA ASN A 35 10.52 -13.28 23.43
C ASN A 35 11.78 -12.47 23.15
N ILE A 36 12.78 -13.11 22.55
CA ILE A 36 14.05 -12.48 22.20
C ILE A 36 13.77 -11.42 21.13
N SER A 37 14.32 -10.22 21.30
CA SER A 37 14.22 -9.12 20.34
C SER A 37 15.57 -8.41 20.20
N TYR A 38 15.97 -8.15 18.97
CA TYR A 38 17.19 -7.42 18.62
C TYR A 38 17.02 -5.91 18.88
N ILE A 39 18.02 -5.28 19.47
CA ILE A 39 18.04 -3.84 19.74
C ILE A 39 19.00 -3.14 18.78
N GLU A 40 20.32 -3.45 18.88
CA GLU A 40 21.34 -2.79 18.08
C GLU A 40 22.63 -3.62 18.00
N ALA A 41 23.57 -3.16 17.18
CA ALA A 41 24.91 -3.77 17.05
C ALA A 41 25.99 -2.70 17.14
N GLU A 42 27.08 -3.05 17.84
CA GLU A 42 28.34 -2.33 17.82
C GLU A 42 29.44 -3.19 17.21
N TYR A 43 30.33 -2.57 16.44
CA TYR A 43 31.42 -3.26 15.79
C TYR A 43 32.75 -2.72 16.27
N SER A 44 33.70 -3.60 16.62
CA SER A 44 35.04 -3.17 16.99
C SER A 44 35.74 -2.46 15.82
N ASN A 45 36.62 -1.51 16.11
CA ASN A 45 37.36 -0.71 15.12
C ASN A 45 38.14 -1.52 14.08
N PHE A 46 38.36 -2.82 14.27
CA PHE A 46 39.06 -3.70 13.35
C PHE A 46 38.13 -4.74 12.68
N GLY A 47 36.79 -4.72 12.95
CA GLY A 47 35.83 -5.62 12.32
C GLY A 47 35.92 -7.09 12.73
N HIS A 48 36.70 -7.41 13.73
CA HIS A 48 36.89 -8.80 14.21
C HIS A 48 35.86 -9.21 15.26
N THR A 49 35.25 -8.23 15.96
CA THR A 49 34.25 -8.50 16.98
C THR A 49 32.99 -7.68 16.70
N ALA A 50 31.83 -8.34 16.72
CA ALA A 50 30.52 -7.73 16.69
C ALA A 50 29.82 -7.98 18.02
N GLU A 51 29.35 -6.94 18.66
CA GLU A 51 28.57 -6.98 19.88
C GLU A 51 27.13 -6.61 19.56
N TYR A 52 26.20 -7.49 19.91
CA TYR A 52 24.77 -7.33 19.67
C TYR A 52 24.05 -7.18 20.99
N GLU A 53 23.25 -6.10 21.13
CA GLU A 53 22.35 -5.93 22.25
C GLU A 53 20.97 -6.47 21.87
N LEU A 54 20.45 -7.37 22.73
CA LEU A 54 19.12 -7.96 22.61
C LEU A 54 18.40 -7.83 23.96
N GLU A 55 17.11 -8.03 23.95
CA GLU A 55 16.30 -8.24 25.15
C GLU A 55 15.57 -9.58 25.05
N ALA A 56 15.40 -10.23 26.19
CA ALA A 56 14.63 -11.47 26.28
C ALA A 56 13.95 -11.60 27.63
N ASP A 57 12.90 -12.40 27.67
CA ASP A 57 12.25 -12.81 28.90
C ASP A 57 12.95 -14.09 29.42
N ILE A 58 13.64 -13.99 30.56
CA ILE A 58 14.31 -15.10 31.23
C ILE A 58 13.46 -15.49 32.43
N ARG A 59 12.75 -16.61 32.33
CA ARG A 59 11.78 -17.08 33.34
C ARG A 59 10.74 -16.03 33.74
N GLY A 60 10.32 -15.21 32.76
CA GLY A 60 9.29 -14.19 32.93
C GLY A 60 9.80 -12.80 33.31
N GLU A 61 11.11 -12.64 33.50
CA GLU A 61 11.73 -11.32 33.73
C GLU A 61 12.38 -10.80 32.46
N ARG A 62 12.06 -9.56 32.05
CA ARG A 62 12.68 -8.89 30.90
C ARG A 62 14.10 -8.47 31.23
N GLN A 63 15.09 -8.97 30.49
CA GLN A 63 16.52 -8.72 30.72
C GLN A 63 17.21 -8.40 29.40
N LYS A 64 18.26 -7.57 29.50
CA LYS A 64 19.20 -7.32 28.40
C LYS A 64 20.20 -8.44 28.26
N ILE A 65 20.42 -8.86 27.03
CA ILE A 65 21.42 -9.84 26.65
C ILE A 65 22.43 -9.17 25.73
N ARG A 66 23.69 -9.28 26.07
CA ARG A 66 24.80 -8.92 25.19
C ARG A 66 25.34 -10.21 24.56
N TYR A 67 25.23 -10.30 23.24
CA TYR A 67 25.73 -11.39 22.44
C TYR A 67 26.91 -10.91 21.60
N GLU A 68 28.09 -11.45 21.87
CA GLU A 68 29.34 -11.08 21.22
C GLU A 68 29.81 -12.21 20.31
N VAL A 69 30.17 -11.88 19.08
CA VAL A 69 30.71 -12.80 18.10
C VAL A 69 32.10 -12.30 17.68
N THR A 70 33.12 -13.12 17.91
CA THR A 70 34.49 -12.81 17.50
C THR A 70 34.93 -13.75 16.40
N ARG A 71 35.42 -13.17 15.30
CA ARG A 71 36.01 -13.89 14.17
C ARG A 71 37.52 -14.00 14.37
N HIS A 72 38.04 -15.22 14.26
CA HIS A 72 39.45 -15.54 14.32
C HIS A 72 40.04 -15.80 12.93
N ASP A 73 41.33 -15.73 12.80
CA ASP A 73 42.03 -16.10 11.56
C ASP A 73 41.72 -17.55 11.17
N GLY A 74 41.12 -17.77 9.99
CA GLY A 74 40.81 -19.12 9.49
C GLY A 74 39.30 -19.46 9.53
N ASP A 75 38.43 -18.49 9.52
CA ASP A 75 36.95 -18.63 9.53
C ASP A 75 36.36 -19.30 10.79
N GLU A 76 37.12 -19.41 11.87
CA GLU A 76 36.62 -19.84 13.17
C GLU A 76 35.93 -18.66 13.87
N GLU A 77 34.71 -18.88 14.33
CA GLU A 77 33.95 -17.91 15.14
C GLU A 77 33.81 -18.44 16.57
N SER A 78 34.01 -17.55 17.53
CA SER A 78 33.67 -17.80 18.94
C SER A 78 32.58 -16.82 19.38
N PHE A 79 31.76 -17.23 20.32
CA PHE A 79 30.71 -16.38 20.86
C PHE A 79 30.74 -16.35 22.39
N SER A 80 30.24 -15.24 22.95
CA SER A 80 29.97 -15.12 24.39
C SER A 80 28.62 -14.44 24.59
N ILE A 81 27.94 -14.76 25.71
CA ILE A 81 26.61 -14.29 26.05
C ILE A 81 26.65 -13.77 27.47
N HIS A 82 26.31 -12.50 27.66
CA HIS A 82 26.32 -11.83 28.95
C HIS A 82 24.95 -11.22 29.26
N THR A 83 24.59 -11.21 30.55
CA THR A 83 23.40 -10.50 31.04
C THR A 83 23.78 -9.56 32.18
N GLU A 84 23.01 -8.49 32.37
CA GLU A 84 23.19 -7.59 33.50
C GLU A 84 22.85 -8.32 34.80
N GLY A 85 23.86 -8.67 35.60
CA GLY A 85 23.73 -9.18 36.99
C GLY A 85 23.75 -10.68 37.20
N ASN A 86 23.56 -11.51 36.15
CA ASN A 86 23.67 -12.97 36.25
C ASN A 86 24.28 -13.52 34.96
N ASP A 87 25.39 -14.19 35.09
CA ASP A 87 26.02 -14.84 33.94
C ASP A 87 25.23 -16.11 33.57
N ILE A 88 24.32 -15.99 32.58
CA ILE A 88 23.53 -17.11 32.08
C ILE A 88 24.41 -18.17 31.41
N TYR A 89 25.61 -17.78 30.98
CA TYR A 89 26.57 -18.67 30.34
C TYR A 89 26.96 -19.81 31.27
N ASP A 90 27.23 -19.52 32.56
CA ASP A 90 27.61 -20.52 33.55
C ASP A 90 26.48 -21.42 34.01
N ARG A 91 25.25 -21.06 33.68
CA ARG A 91 24.00 -21.76 34.11
C ARG A 91 23.40 -22.66 33.04
N LEU A 92 23.92 -22.62 31.81
CA LEU A 92 23.49 -23.42 30.69
C LEU A 92 24.49 -24.56 30.42
N SER A 93 24.01 -25.76 30.15
CA SER A 93 24.85 -26.81 29.62
C SER A 93 25.32 -26.48 28.20
N GLU A 94 26.41 -27.05 27.75
CA GLU A 94 26.94 -26.82 26.40
C GLU A 94 25.91 -27.04 25.27
N PRO A 95 25.07 -28.10 25.29
CA PRO A 95 23.98 -28.25 24.31
C PRO A 95 22.91 -27.14 24.35
N GLU A 96 22.61 -26.64 25.55
CA GLU A 96 21.60 -25.54 25.71
C GLU A 96 22.20 -24.20 25.29
N LEU A 97 23.51 -23.97 25.54
CA LEU A 97 24.22 -22.80 25.02
C LEU A 97 24.21 -22.75 23.50
N ARG A 98 24.42 -23.87 22.81
CA ARG A 98 24.33 -23.90 21.33
C ARG A 98 22.93 -23.62 20.81
N LYS A 99 21.89 -24.11 21.50
CA LYS A 99 20.50 -23.79 21.14
C LYS A 99 20.19 -22.31 21.34
N LEU A 100 20.69 -21.72 22.44
CA LEU A 100 20.51 -20.31 22.69
C LEU A 100 21.26 -19.46 21.67
N GLU A 101 22.50 -19.83 21.35
CA GLU A 101 23.31 -19.15 20.34
C GLU A 101 22.59 -19.16 18.97
N GLU A 102 22.04 -20.29 18.54
CA GLU A 102 21.23 -20.35 17.32
C GLU A 102 20.04 -19.41 17.38
N LYS A 103 19.29 -19.35 18.51
CA LYS A 103 18.17 -18.43 18.68
C LYS A 103 18.61 -16.96 18.62
N LEU A 104 19.72 -16.59 19.29
CA LEU A 104 20.26 -15.24 19.29
C LEU A 104 20.77 -14.82 17.92
N SER A 105 21.52 -15.70 17.25
CA SER A 105 22.01 -15.48 15.89
C SER A 105 20.87 -15.26 14.90
N ASP A 106 19.81 -16.05 15.00
CA ASP A 106 18.60 -15.89 14.20
C ASP A 106 17.93 -14.54 14.43
N GLU A 107 17.78 -14.16 15.69
CA GLU A 107 17.13 -12.90 16.05
C GLU A 107 17.96 -11.69 15.59
N VAL A 108 19.29 -11.76 15.70
CA VAL A 108 20.18 -10.74 15.15
C VAL A 108 19.99 -10.61 13.64
N ARG A 109 19.98 -11.74 12.92
CA ARG A 109 19.83 -11.74 11.44
C ARG A 109 18.53 -11.07 10.99
N VAL A 110 17.42 -11.49 11.54
CA VAL A 110 16.12 -10.92 11.15
C VAL A 110 15.95 -9.50 11.68
N GLY A 111 16.34 -9.25 12.94
CA GLY A 111 16.22 -7.95 13.59
C GLY A 111 17.00 -6.83 12.91
N GLN A 112 18.16 -7.14 12.33
CA GLN A 112 18.91 -6.18 11.52
C GLN A 112 18.13 -5.71 10.31
N TYR A 113 17.42 -6.61 9.59
CA TYR A 113 16.56 -6.25 8.48
C TYR A 113 15.30 -5.52 8.96
N GLU A 114 14.67 -5.98 10.04
CA GLU A 114 13.49 -5.32 10.63
C GLU A 114 13.80 -3.88 11.02
N LYS A 115 14.98 -3.60 11.62
CA LYS A 115 15.43 -2.24 11.94
C LYS A 115 15.73 -1.38 10.73
N LYS A 116 16.30 -1.95 9.66
CA LYS A 116 16.47 -1.23 8.39
C LYS A 116 15.12 -0.85 7.80
N ILE A 117 14.17 -1.79 7.78
CA ILE A 117 12.80 -1.58 7.27
C ILE A 117 12.08 -0.51 8.11
N GLU A 118 12.15 -0.58 9.45
CA GLU A 118 11.55 0.41 10.34
C GLU A 118 12.06 1.84 10.08
N LYS A 119 13.37 1.98 9.82
CA LYS A 119 14.02 3.27 9.56
C LYS A 119 13.84 3.79 8.13
N ALA A 120 13.38 2.95 7.21
CA ALA A 120 13.17 3.37 5.82
C ALA A 120 12.09 4.45 5.76
N ASP A 121 12.40 5.58 5.13
CA ASP A 121 11.53 6.77 5.04
C ASP A 121 10.84 6.91 3.68
N SER A 122 11.09 6.00 2.76
CA SER A 122 10.56 6.01 1.40
C SER A 122 10.38 4.60 0.83
N LEU A 123 9.49 4.46 -0.15
CA LEU A 123 9.28 3.20 -0.87
C LEU A 123 10.55 2.70 -1.55
N ASP A 124 11.37 3.60 -2.09
CA ASP A 124 12.64 3.24 -2.71
C ASP A 124 13.64 2.70 -1.68
N ALA A 125 13.66 3.27 -0.47
CA ALA A 125 14.49 2.76 0.61
C ALA A 125 14.08 1.33 1.01
N VAL A 126 12.79 1.05 1.12
CA VAL A 126 12.27 -0.30 1.42
C VAL A 126 12.62 -1.28 0.29
N LYS A 127 12.44 -0.89 -0.98
CA LYS A 127 12.83 -1.73 -2.14
C LYS A 127 14.32 -2.06 -2.17
N ASN A 128 15.18 -1.11 -1.82
CA ASN A 128 16.62 -1.36 -1.75
C ASN A 128 16.95 -2.41 -0.67
N ILE A 129 16.25 -2.39 0.46
CA ILE A 129 16.38 -3.42 1.51
C ILE A 129 15.92 -4.79 0.99
N GLN A 130 14.85 -4.85 0.19
CA GLN A 130 14.41 -6.08 -0.47
C GLN A 130 15.49 -6.66 -1.38
N TYR A 131 16.13 -5.83 -2.21
CA TYR A 131 17.22 -6.30 -3.07
C TYR A 131 18.40 -6.82 -2.25
N GLU A 132 18.81 -6.11 -1.20
CA GLU A 132 19.87 -6.55 -0.28
C GLU A 132 19.52 -7.90 0.37
N PHE A 133 18.27 -8.07 0.80
CA PHE A 133 17.78 -9.34 1.35
C PHE A 133 17.78 -10.48 0.32
N MET A 134 17.37 -10.21 -0.93
CA MET A 134 17.34 -11.24 -1.99
C MET A 134 18.74 -11.73 -2.37
N ASP A 135 19.77 -10.89 -2.21
CA ASP A 135 21.17 -11.22 -2.46
C ASP A 135 21.86 -11.88 -1.25
N ASP A 136 21.19 -11.90 -0.07
CA ASP A 136 21.73 -12.53 1.15
C ASP A 136 21.49 -14.05 1.15
N GLU A 137 22.35 -14.81 0.47
CA GLU A 137 22.31 -16.27 0.44
C GLU A 137 22.45 -16.92 1.82
N SER A 138 23.00 -16.19 2.81
CA SER A 138 23.24 -16.67 4.17
C SER A 138 22.02 -16.55 5.09
N PHE A 139 20.95 -15.87 4.65
CA PHE A 139 19.76 -15.67 5.47
C PHE A 139 18.99 -16.98 5.71
N PRO A 140 18.64 -17.30 6.97
CA PRO A 140 17.97 -18.56 7.30
C PRO A 140 16.59 -18.66 6.66
N ARG A 141 16.33 -19.73 5.89
CA ARG A 141 15.03 -19.94 5.18
C ARG A 141 13.83 -19.92 6.11
N ARG A 142 13.99 -20.37 7.38
CA ARG A 142 12.90 -20.37 8.38
C ARG A 142 12.44 -18.97 8.80
N LEU A 143 13.26 -17.93 8.59
CA LEU A 143 13.00 -16.56 8.98
C LEU A 143 12.50 -15.67 7.83
N VAL A 144 12.48 -16.19 6.60
CA VAL A 144 12.02 -15.45 5.40
C VAL A 144 10.62 -14.87 5.57
N GLY A 145 9.72 -15.62 6.26
CA GLY A 145 8.35 -15.13 6.54
C GLY A 145 8.33 -13.84 7.37
N ARG A 146 9.17 -13.73 8.41
CA ARG A 146 9.26 -12.52 9.27
C ARG A 146 9.76 -11.31 8.48
N PHE A 147 10.76 -11.49 7.60
CA PHE A 147 11.22 -10.42 6.72
C PHE A 147 10.07 -9.87 5.88
N TRP A 148 9.33 -10.74 5.17
CA TRP A 148 8.25 -10.32 4.30
C TRP A 148 7.07 -9.70 5.06
N GLU A 149 6.78 -10.15 6.27
CA GLU A 149 5.77 -9.54 7.12
C GLU A 149 6.12 -8.09 7.46
N SER A 150 7.35 -7.84 7.93
CA SER A 150 7.84 -6.49 8.24
C SER A 150 7.94 -5.61 6.99
N TYR A 151 8.44 -6.17 5.87
CA TYR A 151 8.53 -5.49 4.60
C TYR A 151 7.17 -5.01 4.11
N ASN A 152 6.19 -5.92 4.03
CA ASN A 152 4.86 -5.60 3.52
C ASN A 152 4.14 -4.57 4.40
N ALA A 153 4.27 -4.68 5.73
CA ALA A 153 3.68 -3.72 6.65
C ALA A 153 4.24 -2.30 6.44
N ARG A 154 5.56 -2.17 6.26
CA ARG A 154 6.20 -0.87 6.03
C ARG A 154 5.90 -0.31 4.64
N GLU A 155 5.90 -1.15 3.62
CA GLU A 155 5.53 -0.75 2.25
C GLU A 155 4.09 -0.21 2.20
N GLU A 156 3.15 -0.88 2.87
CA GLU A 156 1.76 -0.43 2.99
C GLU A 156 1.66 0.93 3.70
N GLU A 157 2.32 1.08 4.86
CA GLU A 157 2.34 2.34 5.62
C GLU A 157 2.89 3.52 4.81
N LEU A 158 4.02 3.31 4.12
CA LEU A 158 4.64 4.35 3.29
C LEU A 158 3.80 4.66 2.05
N SER A 159 3.17 3.65 1.45
CA SER A 159 2.27 3.82 0.31
C SER A 159 1.03 4.62 0.70
N GLU A 160 0.42 4.32 1.85
CA GLU A 160 -0.71 5.10 2.39
C GLU A 160 -0.30 6.55 2.69
N THR A 161 0.88 6.74 3.30
CA THR A 161 1.41 8.06 3.61
C THR A 161 1.68 8.87 2.34
N ALA A 162 2.25 8.24 1.30
CA ALA A 162 2.49 8.88 0.01
C ALA A 162 1.17 9.24 -0.67
N ARG A 163 0.19 8.33 -0.65
CA ARG A 163 -1.15 8.55 -1.18
C ARG A 163 -1.86 9.70 -0.47
N PHE A 164 -1.74 9.80 0.85
CA PHE A 164 -2.33 10.90 1.63
C PHE A 164 -1.67 12.26 1.35
N LYS A 165 -0.38 12.28 1.02
CA LYS A 165 0.35 13.50 0.63
C LYS A 165 0.08 13.93 -0.81
N ALA A 166 -0.30 13.00 -1.69
CA ALA A 166 -0.62 13.31 -3.07
C ALA A 166 -1.93 14.12 -3.14
N LYS A 167 -1.96 15.12 -4.01
CA LYS A 167 -3.14 15.99 -4.21
C LYS A 167 -3.98 15.50 -5.37
N ASN A 168 -5.28 15.70 -5.26
CA ASN A 168 -6.20 15.51 -6.38
C ASN A 168 -5.85 16.48 -7.51
N PHE A 169 -5.88 15.98 -8.73
CA PHE A 169 -5.64 16.77 -9.93
C PHE A 169 -6.74 17.82 -10.12
N ARG A 170 -6.35 19.00 -10.59
CA ARG A 170 -7.25 20.11 -10.90
C ARG A 170 -7.26 20.36 -12.40
N ILE A 171 -8.43 20.26 -13.03
CA ILE A 171 -8.63 20.58 -14.43
C ILE A 171 -8.80 22.10 -14.55
N THR A 172 -7.82 22.74 -15.20
CA THR A 172 -7.83 24.18 -15.48
C THR A 172 -7.94 24.46 -16.98
N ASP A 173 -7.85 23.41 -17.81
CA ASP A 173 -7.89 23.52 -19.27
C ASP A 173 -9.31 23.28 -19.78
N ASP A 174 -9.91 24.30 -20.42
CA ASP A 174 -11.21 24.22 -21.05
C ASP A 174 -11.21 23.44 -22.38
N ASP A 175 -10.04 23.17 -22.91
CA ASP A 175 -9.88 22.44 -24.17
C ASP A 175 -9.59 20.95 -23.96
N LEU A 176 -9.72 20.46 -22.72
CA LEU A 176 -9.57 19.06 -22.40
C LEU A 176 -10.47 18.18 -23.30
N GLY A 177 -9.87 17.18 -23.94
CA GLY A 177 -10.57 16.28 -24.86
C GLY A 177 -10.86 16.86 -26.23
N LYS A 178 -10.45 18.08 -26.57
CA LYS A 178 -10.47 18.62 -27.91
C LYS A 178 -9.31 18.08 -28.74
N GLY A 179 -9.45 18.12 -30.06
CA GLY A 179 -8.43 17.68 -31.01
C GLY A 179 -8.95 16.63 -32.00
N SER A 180 -8.12 16.32 -32.98
CA SER A 180 -8.37 15.29 -33.98
C SER A 180 -8.35 13.89 -33.37
N ALA A 181 -8.94 12.91 -34.04
CA ALA A 181 -8.92 11.51 -33.61
C ALA A 181 -7.48 10.99 -33.36
N LYS A 182 -6.52 11.38 -34.19
CA LYS A 182 -5.12 10.99 -34.02
C LYS A 182 -4.45 11.64 -32.78
N GLU A 183 -4.80 12.88 -32.47
CA GLU A 183 -4.29 13.56 -31.27
C GLU A 183 -4.86 12.92 -29.99
N LYS A 184 -6.15 12.61 -29.98
CA LYS A 184 -6.81 11.88 -28.88
C LYS A 184 -6.19 10.50 -28.67
N PHE A 185 -5.97 9.77 -29.76
CA PHE A 185 -5.27 8.49 -29.72
C PHE A 185 -3.89 8.60 -29.06
N ARG A 186 -3.06 9.54 -29.50
CA ARG A 186 -1.72 9.76 -28.93
C ARG A 186 -1.76 10.18 -27.45
N GLY A 187 -2.76 10.97 -27.08
CA GLY A 187 -3.02 11.34 -25.67
C GLY A 187 -3.31 10.09 -24.83
N ASN A 188 -4.20 9.22 -25.31
CA ASN A 188 -4.54 7.97 -24.64
C ASN A 188 -3.32 7.05 -24.47
N ILE A 189 -2.54 6.85 -25.54
CA ILE A 189 -1.33 6.00 -25.47
C ILE A 189 -0.33 6.53 -24.46
N ARG A 190 -0.05 7.85 -24.46
CA ARG A 190 0.86 8.45 -23.46
C ARG A 190 0.36 8.26 -22.06
N ALA A 191 -0.93 8.51 -21.81
CA ALA A 191 -1.53 8.31 -20.49
C ALA A 191 -1.42 6.86 -20.02
N ILE A 192 -1.71 5.89 -20.88
CA ILE A 192 -1.62 4.46 -20.55
C ILE A 192 -0.17 4.04 -20.28
N THR A 193 0.78 4.49 -21.09
CA THR A 193 2.20 4.18 -20.90
C THR A 193 2.70 4.76 -19.56
N THR A 194 2.33 6.01 -19.26
CA THR A 194 2.65 6.65 -17.97
C THR A 194 2.00 5.91 -16.80
N LEU A 195 0.73 5.52 -16.91
CA LEU A 195 0.06 4.72 -15.88
C LEU A 195 0.83 3.43 -15.57
N LYS A 196 1.17 2.66 -16.61
CA LYS A 196 1.89 1.39 -16.44
C LYS A 196 3.25 1.58 -15.80
N GLN A 197 3.98 2.63 -16.15
CA GLN A 197 5.23 2.97 -15.51
C GLN A 197 5.04 3.29 -14.01
N ILE A 198 4.04 4.09 -13.65
CA ILE A 198 3.73 4.44 -12.24
C ILE A 198 3.39 3.18 -11.46
N GLU A 199 2.63 2.25 -12.05
CA GLU A 199 2.23 0.98 -11.43
C GLU A 199 3.42 0.02 -11.27
N ASP A 200 4.29 -0.09 -12.28
CA ASP A 200 5.52 -0.89 -12.21
C ASP A 200 6.47 -0.38 -11.12
N GLU A 201 6.48 0.95 -10.89
CA GLU A 201 7.24 1.60 -9.84
C GLU A 201 6.52 1.59 -8.47
N ASN A 202 5.29 1.09 -8.39
CA ASN A 202 4.44 1.01 -7.19
C ASN A 202 4.36 2.33 -6.42
N ARG A 203 4.02 3.41 -7.08
CA ARG A 203 3.92 4.75 -6.52
C ARG A 203 2.68 5.50 -6.99
N THR A 204 2.46 6.69 -6.44
CA THR A 204 1.46 7.65 -6.93
C THR A 204 2.06 8.55 -8.02
N ALA A 205 1.18 9.07 -8.89
CA ALA A 205 1.55 10.00 -9.95
C ALA A 205 2.09 11.33 -9.39
N THR A 206 3.13 11.86 -10.03
CA THR A 206 3.56 13.25 -9.81
C THR A 206 2.57 14.23 -10.44
N PRO A 207 2.59 15.54 -10.10
CA PRO A 207 1.73 16.53 -10.74
C PRO A 207 1.89 16.58 -12.28
N GLU A 208 3.12 16.40 -12.78
CA GLU A 208 3.42 16.35 -14.21
C GLU A 208 2.83 15.12 -14.89
N GLU A 209 2.89 13.97 -14.21
CA GLU A 209 2.28 12.73 -14.68
C GLU A 209 0.76 12.80 -14.62
N GLN A 210 0.18 13.40 -13.58
CA GLN A 210 -1.26 13.69 -13.53
C GLN A 210 -1.71 14.54 -14.74
N GLN A 211 -0.90 15.50 -15.14
CA GLN A 211 -1.17 16.29 -16.35
C GLN A 211 -1.18 15.42 -17.62
N ILE A 212 -0.30 14.41 -17.72
CA ILE A 212 -0.29 13.45 -18.83
C ILE A 212 -1.50 12.52 -18.74
N LEU A 213 -1.80 11.97 -17.56
CA LEU A 213 -2.93 11.08 -17.32
C LEU A 213 -4.27 11.76 -17.63
N SER A 214 -4.40 13.06 -17.34
CA SER A 214 -5.61 13.85 -17.64
C SER A 214 -5.92 13.97 -19.14
N GLN A 215 -4.95 13.69 -20.03
CA GLN A 215 -5.15 13.67 -21.47
C GLN A 215 -5.87 12.40 -21.96
N TYR A 216 -6.11 11.43 -21.10
CA TYR A 216 -6.90 10.26 -21.45
C TYR A 216 -8.37 10.63 -21.61
N VAL A 217 -8.89 10.39 -22.81
CA VAL A 217 -10.27 10.74 -23.18
C VAL A 217 -11.10 9.51 -23.56
N GLY A 218 -10.62 8.32 -23.23
CA GLY A 218 -11.27 7.07 -23.62
C GLY A 218 -11.26 6.83 -25.13
N TRP A 219 -12.06 5.88 -25.56
CA TRP A 219 -12.02 5.38 -26.94
C TRP A 219 -13.25 5.78 -27.75
N GLY A 220 -14.15 6.59 -27.21
CA GLY A 220 -15.32 7.10 -27.93
C GLY A 220 -14.93 7.83 -29.22
N GLY A 221 -15.48 7.39 -30.34
CA GLY A 221 -15.16 7.93 -31.66
C GLY A 221 -13.79 7.51 -32.23
N LEU A 222 -13.09 6.54 -31.63
CA LEU A 222 -11.80 6.02 -32.08
C LEU A 222 -11.89 4.58 -32.60
N ALA A 223 -13.06 4.11 -33.04
CA ALA A 223 -13.28 2.74 -33.49
C ALA A 223 -12.34 2.32 -34.61
N ASP A 224 -11.95 3.25 -35.52
CA ASP A 224 -11.02 3.00 -36.62
C ASP A 224 -9.63 2.53 -36.14
N ALA A 225 -9.20 2.90 -34.94
CA ALA A 225 -7.92 2.45 -34.36
C ALA A 225 -7.94 0.96 -33.98
N PHE A 226 -9.11 0.34 -33.86
CA PHE A 226 -9.31 -1.08 -33.55
C PHE A 226 -9.63 -1.92 -34.76
N ASP A 227 -9.68 -1.34 -35.98
CA ASP A 227 -10.01 -2.00 -37.23
C ASP A 227 -8.76 -2.24 -38.05
N GLU A 228 -8.33 -3.51 -38.15
CA GLU A 228 -7.15 -3.94 -38.93
C GLU A 228 -7.25 -3.59 -40.42
N SER A 229 -8.47 -3.47 -40.95
CA SER A 229 -8.71 -3.15 -42.38
C SER A 229 -8.44 -1.67 -42.71
N LYS A 230 -8.30 -0.81 -41.72
CA LYS A 230 -8.08 0.64 -41.88
C LYS A 230 -6.61 0.97 -42.11
N SER A 231 -6.19 1.04 -43.36
CA SER A 231 -4.79 1.30 -43.72
C SER A 231 -4.22 2.60 -43.16
N ASN A 232 -5.04 3.64 -43.02
CA ASN A 232 -4.67 4.93 -42.46
C ASN A 232 -4.54 4.90 -40.91
N TRP A 233 -4.89 3.77 -40.24
CA TRP A 233 -4.75 3.52 -38.82
C TRP A 233 -3.85 2.32 -38.49
N SER A 234 -3.18 1.74 -39.48
CA SER A 234 -2.40 0.50 -39.33
C SER A 234 -1.29 0.62 -38.27
N ALA A 235 -0.61 1.76 -38.19
CA ALA A 235 0.44 1.99 -37.19
C ALA A 235 -0.16 2.03 -35.76
N GLU A 236 -1.26 2.76 -35.59
CA GLU A 236 -1.95 2.91 -34.31
C GLU A 236 -2.58 1.59 -33.84
N TYR A 237 -3.10 0.78 -34.77
CA TYR A 237 -3.61 -0.56 -34.50
C TYR A 237 -2.51 -1.48 -33.90
N GLN A 238 -1.30 -1.45 -34.49
CA GLN A 238 -0.17 -2.23 -33.96
C GLN A 238 0.31 -1.68 -32.59
N GLU A 239 0.35 -0.36 -32.44
CA GLU A 239 0.73 0.29 -31.20
C GLU A 239 -0.22 -0.09 -30.04
N LEU A 240 -1.54 -0.08 -30.28
CA LEU A 240 -2.55 -0.56 -29.30
C LEU A 240 -2.26 -1.98 -28.82
N LYS A 241 -2.00 -2.88 -29.74
CA LYS A 241 -1.70 -4.29 -29.41
C LYS A 241 -0.38 -4.47 -28.65
N GLY A 242 0.54 -3.54 -28.80
CA GLY A 242 1.81 -3.54 -28.07
C GLY A 242 1.70 -2.95 -26.65
N VAL A 243 0.74 -2.04 -26.43
CA VAL A 243 0.59 -1.31 -25.18
C VAL A 243 -0.46 -1.93 -24.26
N LEU A 244 -1.57 -2.45 -24.81
CA LEU A 244 -2.69 -3.01 -24.05
C LEU A 244 -2.54 -4.52 -23.87
N THR A 245 -2.95 -5.03 -22.71
CA THR A 245 -3.19 -6.46 -22.54
C THR A 245 -4.38 -6.90 -23.38
N PRO A 246 -4.56 -8.21 -23.67
CA PRO A 246 -5.74 -8.69 -24.38
C PRO A 246 -7.07 -8.26 -23.76
N GLU A 247 -7.14 -8.24 -22.43
CA GLU A 247 -8.31 -7.83 -21.64
C GLU A 247 -8.56 -6.33 -21.78
N GLU A 248 -7.52 -5.50 -21.59
CA GLU A 248 -7.59 -4.05 -21.77
C GLU A 248 -7.98 -3.70 -23.22
N TYR A 249 -7.43 -4.41 -24.21
CA TYR A 249 -7.78 -4.20 -25.62
C TYR A 249 -9.25 -4.50 -25.90
N ASN A 250 -9.79 -5.59 -25.36
CA ASN A 250 -11.19 -5.96 -25.56
C ASN A 250 -12.12 -4.94 -24.91
N SER A 251 -11.85 -4.54 -23.65
CA SER A 251 -12.61 -3.51 -22.93
C SER A 251 -12.58 -2.17 -23.68
N ALA A 252 -11.40 -1.73 -24.10
CA ALA A 252 -11.21 -0.50 -24.87
C ALA A 252 -12.01 -0.53 -26.19
N ARG A 253 -11.98 -1.65 -26.92
CA ARG A 253 -12.73 -1.82 -28.15
C ARG A 253 -14.25 -1.75 -27.93
N GLU A 254 -14.76 -2.39 -26.89
CA GLU A 254 -16.18 -2.37 -26.55
C GLU A 254 -16.65 -0.96 -26.17
N SER A 255 -15.79 -0.16 -25.52
CA SER A 255 -16.10 1.19 -25.08
C SER A 255 -16.18 2.24 -26.22
N THR A 256 -15.72 1.90 -27.43
CA THR A 256 -15.68 2.84 -28.57
C THR A 256 -17.05 3.45 -28.94
N LEU A 257 -18.14 2.77 -28.59
CA LEU A 257 -19.51 3.21 -28.89
C LEU A 257 -20.15 4.02 -27.75
N ASN A 258 -19.68 3.86 -26.52
CA ASN A 258 -20.40 4.31 -25.32
C ASN A 258 -19.59 5.25 -24.43
N ALA A 259 -18.30 5.44 -24.65
CA ALA A 259 -17.48 6.31 -23.82
C ALA A 259 -17.62 7.78 -24.28
N HIS A 260 -18.37 8.57 -23.54
CA HIS A 260 -18.58 10.00 -23.79
C HIS A 260 -18.23 10.80 -22.55
N PHE A 261 -17.21 11.65 -22.64
CA PHE A 261 -16.85 12.56 -21.55
C PHE A 261 -17.72 13.81 -21.56
N THR A 262 -18.14 14.23 -20.38
CA THR A 262 -18.91 15.46 -20.18
C THR A 262 -18.01 16.68 -20.40
N SER A 263 -18.47 17.65 -21.18
CA SER A 263 -17.66 18.84 -21.45
C SER A 263 -17.48 19.73 -20.21
N PRO A 264 -16.33 20.43 -20.08
CA PRO A 264 -16.07 21.32 -18.96
C PRO A 264 -17.16 22.37 -18.71
N VAL A 265 -17.75 22.91 -19.77
CA VAL A 265 -18.83 23.90 -19.65
C VAL A 265 -20.06 23.33 -18.95
N ILE A 266 -20.44 22.08 -19.26
CA ILE A 266 -21.59 21.43 -18.61
C ILE A 266 -21.29 21.18 -17.14
N ILE A 267 -20.11 20.67 -16.83
CA ILE A 267 -19.69 20.38 -15.44
C ILE A 267 -19.73 21.65 -14.59
N ARG A 268 -19.18 22.77 -15.09
CA ARG A 268 -19.23 24.06 -14.38
C ARG A 268 -20.64 24.52 -14.10
N ASN A 269 -21.52 24.44 -15.09
CA ASN A 269 -22.94 24.86 -14.90
C ASN A 269 -23.65 23.98 -13.86
N ILE A 270 -23.32 22.68 -13.79
CA ILE A 270 -23.88 21.80 -12.75
C ILE A 270 -23.40 22.25 -11.36
N TYR A 271 -22.09 22.49 -11.18
CA TYR A 271 -21.57 22.98 -9.91
C TYR A 271 -22.09 24.37 -9.53
N GLU A 272 -22.24 25.27 -10.49
CA GLU A 272 -22.87 26.57 -10.25
C GLU A 272 -24.31 26.40 -9.75
N ALA A 273 -25.07 25.51 -10.35
CA ALA A 273 -26.44 25.21 -9.88
C ALA A 273 -26.44 24.62 -8.47
N LEU A 274 -25.51 23.71 -8.14
CA LEU A 274 -25.38 23.16 -6.79
C LEU A 274 -25.04 24.24 -5.75
N GLY A 275 -24.15 25.17 -6.08
CA GLY A 275 -23.84 26.33 -5.23
C GLY A 275 -25.04 27.25 -5.02
N GLN A 276 -25.82 27.49 -6.08
CA GLN A 276 -27.09 28.26 -5.97
C GLN A 276 -28.15 27.57 -5.11
N MET A 277 -28.13 26.23 -5.03
CA MET A 277 -28.96 25.44 -4.13
C MET A 277 -28.43 25.43 -2.68
N GLY A 278 -27.27 26.03 -2.43
CA GLY A 278 -26.67 26.13 -1.09
C GLY A 278 -25.74 24.97 -0.70
N PHE A 279 -25.35 24.14 -1.65
CA PHE A 279 -24.36 23.08 -1.37
C PHE A 279 -22.95 23.70 -1.29
N GLU A 280 -22.28 23.48 -0.16
CA GLU A 280 -20.92 23.97 0.11
C GLU A 280 -19.94 22.80 0.25
N LYS A 281 -20.29 21.76 1.00
CA LYS A 281 -19.46 20.58 1.23
C LYS A 281 -20.30 19.38 1.68
N GLY A 282 -19.77 18.18 1.43
CA GLY A 282 -20.41 16.92 1.83
C GLY A 282 -19.76 15.72 1.17
N ASN A 283 -20.45 14.59 1.19
CA ASN A 283 -20.07 13.39 0.48
C ASN A 283 -20.64 13.46 -0.94
N ILE A 284 -19.75 13.54 -1.95
CA ILE A 284 -20.12 13.62 -3.37
C ILE A 284 -19.88 12.27 -4.03
N LEU A 285 -20.91 11.72 -4.68
CA LEU A 285 -20.82 10.49 -5.47
C LEU A 285 -20.79 10.81 -6.97
N GLU A 286 -19.88 10.18 -7.72
CA GLU A 286 -19.92 10.07 -9.18
C GLU A 286 -20.05 8.57 -9.56
N PRO A 287 -21.26 8.05 -9.86
CA PRO A 287 -21.51 6.61 -9.97
C PRO A 287 -21.05 5.97 -11.29
N ALA A 288 -20.64 6.79 -12.26
CA ALA A 288 -19.99 6.37 -13.52
C ALA A 288 -18.97 7.44 -13.91
N MET A 289 -17.85 7.45 -13.16
CA MET A 289 -16.98 8.62 -13.11
C MET A 289 -16.08 8.79 -14.33
N GLY A 290 -15.86 7.74 -15.12
CA GLY A 290 -14.81 7.79 -16.13
C GLY A 290 -13.46 8.09 -15.48
N VAL A 291 -12.73 9.05 -16.01
CA VAL A 291 -11.48 9.54 -15.39
C VAL A 291 -11.71 10.58 -14.28
N GLY A 292 -12.97 10.90 -13.93
CA GLY A 292 -13.30 11.82 -12.83
C GLY A 292 -13.23 13.30 -13.20
N ASN A 293 -13.71 13.68 -14.37
CA ASN A 293 -13.72 15.09 -14.78
C ASN A 293 -14.52 15.98 -13.84
N PHE A 294 -15.58 15.47 -13.22
CA PHE A 294 -16.31 16.21 -12.19
C PHE A 294 -15.43 16.47 -10.97
N PHE A 295 -14.66 15.51 -10.52
CA PHE A 295 -13.73 15.71 -9.39
C PHE A 295 -12.65 16.75 -9.73
N GLY A 296 -12.07 16.67 -10.93
CA GLY A 296 -11.05 17.61 -11.37
C GLY A 296 -11.53 19.06 -11.50
N MET A 297 -12.84 19.26 -11.70
CA MET A 297 -13.47 20.56 -11.87
C MET A 297 -14.26 21.03 -10.64
N LEU A 298 -14.12 20.33 -9.51
CA LEU A 298 -14.77 20.70 -8.24
C LEU A 298 -14.41 22.16 -7.88
N PRO A 299 -15.40 23.05 -7.64
CA PRO A 299 -15.15 24.44 -7.24
C PRO A 299 -14.32 24.56 -5.96
N GLU A 300 -13.64 25.68 -5.78
CA GLU A 300 -12.79 25.89 -4.61
C GLU A 300 -13.60 25.86 -3.30
N GLU A 301 -14.81 26.38 -3.34
CA GLU A 301 -15.75 26.43 -2.22
C GLU A 301 -16.20 25.03 -1.77
N MET A 302 -16.09 24.02 -2.65
CA MET A 302 -16.51 22.65 -2.39
C MET A 302 -15.32 21.69 -2.12
N GLN A 303 -14.08 22.20 -2.03
CA GLN A 303 -12.87 21.38 -1.92
C GLN A 303 -12.79 20.54 -0.64
N ASP A 304 -13.49 20.93 0.42
CA ASP A 304 -13.57 20.17 1.67
C ASP A 304 -14.53 18.97 1.59
N SER A 305 -15.13 18.72 0.43
CA SER A 305 -16.00 17.56 0.20
C SER A 305 -15.20 16.27 0.10
N LYS A 306 -15.81 15.17 0.53
CA LYS A 306 -15.28 13.82 0.31
C LYS A 306 -15.81 13.27 -1.01
N LEU A 307 -14.92 12.73 -1.82
CA LEU A 307 -15.21 12.28 -3.18
C LEU A 307 -15.27 10.76 -3.25
N TYR A 308 -16.33 10.23 -3.84
CA TYR A 308 -16.56 8.81 -4.03
C TYR A 308 -16.89 8.57 -5.50
N GLY A 309 -16.10 7.76 -6.17
CA GLY A 309 -16.28 7.46 -7.58
C GLY A 309 -16.41 5.97 -7.85
N VAL A 310 -17.25 5.61 -8.80
CA VAL A 310 -17.35 4.23 -9.28
C VAL A 310 -17.08 4.22 -10.78
N GLU A 311 -16.20 3.32 -11.22
CA GLU A 311 -15.88 3.15 -12.64
C GLU A 311 -15.82 1.65 -12.97
N LEU A 312 -16.50 1.28 -14.06
CA LEU A 312 -16.56 -0.11 -14.49
C LEU A 312 -15.30 -0.56 -15.23
N ASP A 313 -14.76 0.33 -16.09
CA ASP A 313 -13.57 0.03 -16.89
C ASP A 313 -12.32 0.09 -16.03
N ASP A 314 -11.57 -1.02 -16.00
CA ASP A 314 -10.38 -1.16 -15.16
C ASP A 314 -9.32 -0.10 -15.47
N LEU A 315 -8.98 0.06 -16.75
CA LEU A 315 -7.95 1.00 -17.18
C LEU A 315 -8.31 2.46 -16.82
N THR A 316 -9.54 2.85 -17.10
CA THR A 316 -10.07 4.19 -16.81
C THR A 316 -10.08 4.45 -15.30
N GLY A 317 -10.52 3.47 -14.51
CA GLY A 317 -10.55 3.56 -13.05
C GLY A 317 -9.15 3.64 -12.42
N ARG A 318 -8.16 2.93 -12.96
CA ARG A 318 -6.76 3.02 -12.53
C ARG A 318 -6.18 4.40 -12.80
N ILE A 319 -6.47 4.99 -13.96
CA ILE A 319 -6.11 6.38 -14.28
C ILE A 319 -6.76 7.33 -13.27
N ALA A 320 -8.06 7.17 -12.99
CA ALA A 320 -8.79 7.99 -12.04
C ALA A 320 -8.18 7.94 -10.63
N LYS A 321 -7.74 6.77 -10.15
CA LYS A 321 -7.04 6.62 -8.86
C LYS A 321 -5.76 7.43 -8.79
N GLN A 322 -5.00 7.53 -9.88
CA GLN A 322 -3.79 8.34 -9.95
C GLN A 322 -4.08 9.83 -10.03
N LEU A 323 -5.18 10.22 -10.68
CA LEU A 323 -5.61 11.61 -10.75
C LEU A 323 -6.20 12.11 -9.43
N TYR A 324 -6.92 11.24 -8.71
CA TYR A 324 -7.64 11.60 -7.47
C TYR A 324 -7.25 10.70 -6.31
N PRO A 325 -6.00 10.74 -5.85
CA PRO A 325 -5.51 9.85 -4.78
C PRO A 325 -6.20 10.05 -3.43
N GLN A 326 -6.88 11.20 -3.23
CA GLN A 326 -7.63 11.49 -2.00
C GLN A 326 -9.12 11.08 -2.10
N ALA A 327 -9.58 10.57 -3.25
CA ALA A 327 -10.94 10.08 -3.44
C ALA A 327 -11.04 8.57 -3.20
N ASP A 328 -12.20 8.10 -2.74
CA ASP A 328 -12.55 6.67 -2.75
C ASP A 328 -13.01 6.28 -4.16
N VAL A 329 -12.10 5.74 -4.98
CA VAL A 329 -12.39 5.29 -6.33
C VAL A 329 -12.53 3.77 -6.35
N ARG A 330 -13.74 3.27 -6.61
CA ARG A 330 -14.06 1.85 -6.73
C ARG A 330 -14.11 1.42 -8.19
N ILE A 331 -13.26 0.46 -8.56
CA ILE A 331 -13.24 -0.12 -9.90
C ILE A 331 -14.14 -1.35 -9.90
N SER A 332 -15.40 -1.13 -10.21
CA SER A 332 -16.42 -2.18 -10.22
C SER A 332 -17.69 -1.71 -10.94
N GLY A 333 -18.59 -2.64 -11.25
CA GLY A 333 -19.94 -2.26 -11.63
C GLY A 333 -20.67 -1.60 -10.45
N TYR A 334 -21.51 -0.62 -10.72
CA TYR A 334 -22.27 0.09 -9.70
C TYR A 334 -23.20 -0.86 -8.92
N GLU A 335 -23.69 -1.93 -9.56
CA GLU A 335 -24.50 -2.99 -8.94
C GLU A 335 -23.75 -3.78 -7.84
N LYS A 336 -22.41 -3.69 -7.80
CA LYS A 336 -21.57 -4.38 -6.80
C LYS A 336 -21.18 -3.49 -5.63
N THR A 337 -21.59 -2.21 -5.65
CA THR A 337 -21.30 -1.30 -4.55
C THR A 337 -22.29 -1.47 -3.41
N ASP A 338 -21.80 -1.27 -2.18
CA ASP A 338 -22.50 -1.48 -0.91
C ASP A 338 -22.52 -0.19 -0.07
N PHE A 339 -22.73 0.95 -0.70
CA PHE A 339 -22.86 2.21 0.03
C PHE A 339 -24.06 2.16 0.97
N GLN A 340 -23.94 2.84 2.12
CA GLN A 340 -25.04 2.96 3.06
C GLN A 340 -26.10 3.92 2.49
N ASN A 341 -27.38 3.64 2.78
CA ASN A 341 -28.48 4.54 2.42
C ASN A 341 -28.27 5.92 3.07
N ASP A 342 -28.69 6.97 2.40
CA ASP A 342 -28.57 8.35 2.85
C ASP A 342 -27.12 8.81 3.17
N PHE A 343 -26.10 8.15 2.57
CA PHE A 343 -24.69 8.45 2.84
C PHE A 343 -24.18 9.67 2.05
N PHE A 344 -24.72 9.90 0.86
CA PHE A 344 -24.28 10.97 -0.01
C PHE A 344 -25.16 12.20 0.09
N ASP A 345 -24.52 13.39 0.16
CA ASP A 345 -25.22 14.67 0.13
C ASP A 345 -25.56 15.08 -1.30
N VAL A 346 -24.74 14.70 -2.25
CA VAL A 346 -24.88 15.00 -3.69
C VAL A 346 -24.37 13.83 -4.53
N ALA A 347 -25.11 13.53 -5.59
CA ALA A 347 -24.60 12.69 -6.68
C ALA A 347 -24.56 13.52 -7.97
N VAL A 348 -23.40 13.47 -8.65
CA VAL A 348 -23.17 14.15 -9.93
C VAL A 348 -22.62 13.18 -10.93
N GLY A 349 -22.82 13.41 -12.21
CA GLY A 349 -22.22 12.58 -13.24
C GLY A 349 -23.04 12.51 -14.50
N ASN A 350 -22.50 11.78 -15.46
CA ASN A 350 -23.17 11.41 -16.71
C ASN A 350 -23.36 9.89 -16.69
N VAL A 351 -24.54 9.45 -16.22
CA VAL A 351 -24.83 8.01 -16.11
C VAL A 351 -24.88 7.32 -17.47
N PRO A 352 -24.54 6.04 -17.57
CA PRO A 352 -24.65 5.29 -18.82
C PRO A 352 -26.10 5.19 -19.27
N PHE A 353 -26.32 5.22 -20.57
CA PHE A 353 -27.64 5.07 -21.17
C PHE A 353 -27.62 4.08 -22.32
N GLY A 354 -28.74 3.41 -22.52
CA GLY A 354 -28.87 2.37 -23.55
C GLY A 354 -30.04 1.42 -23.26
N ASN A 355 -30.30 0.53 -24.19
CA ASN A 355 -31.35 -0.49 -24.08
C ASN A 355 -30.82 -1.81 -23.48
N TYR A 356 -30.09 -1.70 -22.37
CA TYR A 356 -29.60 -2.86 -21.62
C TYR A 356 -29.84 -2.65 -20.11
N LYS A 357 -29.67 -3.71 -19.37
CA LYS A 357 -29.98 -3.78 -17.93
C LYS A 357 -28.81 -4.39 -17.19
N VAL A 358 -28.68 -4.08 -15.93
CA VAL A 358 -27.82 -4.79 -14.99
C VAL A 358 -28.68 -5.55 -14.00
N SER A 359 -28.15 -6.64 -13.44
CA SER A 359 -28.82 -7.38 -12.38
C SER A 359 -28.30 -6.88 -11.05
N ASP A 360 -29.23 -6.32 -10.27
CA ASP A 360 -28.99 -5.95 -8.87
C ASP A 360 -30.26 -6.35 -8.09
N LYS A 361 -30.09 -7.31 -7.18
CA LYS A 361 -31.18 -8.01 -6.51
C LYS A 361 -32.28 -7.09 -5.94
N PRO A 362 -31.99 -5.97 -5.29
CA PRO A 362 -33.01 -5.03 -4.81
C PRO A 362 -33.88 -4.44 -5.92
N TYR A 363 -33.30 -4.22 -7.12
CA TYR A 363 -33.91 -3.50 -8.24
C TYR A 363 -34.42 -4.42 -9.35
N ASP A 364 -34.06 -5.70 -9.39
CA ASP A 364 -34.41 -6.64 -10.49
C ASP A 364 -35.90 -6.70 -10.80
N LYS A 365 -36.75 -6.59 -9.77
CA LYS A 365 -38.20 -6.62 -9.93
C LYS A 365 -38.79 -5.39 -10.63
N LEU A 366 -38.05 -4.26 -10.60
CA LEU A 366 -38.47 -2.99 -11.19
C LEU A 366 -38.18 -2.94 -12.71
N ASN A 367 -37.31 -3.86 -13.16
CA ASN A 367 -37.01 -4.07 -14.59
C ASN A 367 -36.48 -2.82 -15.31
N PHE A 368 -35.70 -2.00 -14.60
CA PHE A 368 -35.15 -0.74 -15.09
C PHE A 368 -34.22 -0.90 -16.30
N GLN A 369 -34.22 0.11 -17.17
CA GLN A 369 -33.11 0.34 -18.09
C GLN A 369 -31.90 0.84 -17.28
N ILE A 370 -30.69 0.78 -17.88
CA ILE A 370 -29.45 1.12 -17.18
C ILE A 370 -29.50 2.51 -16.53
N HIS A 371 -29.98 3.52 -17.24
CA HIS A 371 -30.07 4.89 -16.71
C HIS A 371 -31.07 5.02 -15.57
N ASP A 372 -32.26 4.38 -15.67
CA ASP A 372 -33.27 4.37 -14.61
C ASP A 372 -32.75 3.68 -13.36
N TYR A 373 -31.99 2.57 -13.55
CA TYR A 373 -31.34 1.86 -12.46
C TYR A 373 -30.34 2.75 -11.72
N PHE A 374 -29.49 3.47 -12.46
CA PHE A 374 -28.52 4.38 -11.83
C PHE A 374 -29.21 5.45 -10.99
N PHE A 375 -30.27 6.08 -11.52
CA PHE A 375 -31.06 7.05 -10.77
C PHE A 375 -31.70 6.42 -9.52
N ALA A 376 -32.32 5.26 -9.64
CA ALA A 376 -32.98 4.60 -8.53
C ALA A 376 -32.02 4.26 -7.40
N LYS A 377 -30.88 3.63 -7.73
CA LYS A 377 -29.87 3.25 -6.74
C LYS A 377 -29.17 4.46 -6.11
N THR A 378 -29.05 5.57 -6.85
CA THR A 378 -28.42 6.79 -6.34
C THR A 378 -29.32 7.54 -5.36
N LEU A 379 -30.65 7.36 -5.47
CA LEU A 379 -31.64 8.02 -4.61
C LEU A 379 -31.92 7.25 -3.30
N ASP A 380 -31.53 5.98 -3.22
CA ASP A 380 -31.61 5.15 -2.02
C ASP A 380 -30.41 5.38 -1.10
#